data_1cb017467848909550784ce54d721ff1
#
_entry.id   1cb017467848909550784ce54d721ff1
#
_cell.length_a   1.000
_cell.length_b   1.000
_cell.length_c   1.000
_cell.angle_alpha   90.00
_cell.angle_beta   90.00
_cell.angle_gamma   90.00
#
_symmetry.space_group_name_H-M   'P 1'
#
loop_
_entity.id
_entity.type
_entity.pdbx_description
1 polymer ?
#
loop_
_entity_poly.entity_id
_entity_poly.type
_entity_poly.pdbx_seq_one_letter_code
_entity_poly.pdbx_strand_id
1 'polypeptide(L)'
;MSKVEFDCGKWLQEAEEFALPNWSALPSIPLYMDQVMMFTGEALSLFERDEKQSLLTNSMINNYVKSGVVDHPVHKKYSKEHLSKLMMVGLLKQVLSIQDIAVLFSGDEDAEQLYKDFAAAQSVHPESDAAALRAAALKLAAEATARQAVAQRILMALSDKKKAKK
;
A
#
# COMPACT_ATOMS: atom_id res chain seq x y z
N MET A 1 19.63 26.34 -6.85
CA MET A 1 18.49 25.45 -6.50
C MET A 1 18.48 25.30 -5.00
N SER A 2 17.54 25.93 -4.31
CA SER A 2 17.39 25.78 -2.86
C SER A 2 17.00 24.32 -2.58
N LYS A 3 17.82 23.59 -1.79
CA LYS A 3 17.37 22.37 -1.17
C LYS A 3 16.15 22.74 -0.34
N VAL A 4 14.99 22.22 -0.70
CA VAL A 4 13.84 22.24 0.20
C VAL A 4 14.29 21.44 1.41
N GLU A 5 14.52 22.12 2.52
CA GLU A 5 14.90 21.48 3.78
C GLU A 5 13.70 20.65 4.23
N PHE A 6 13.92 19.35 4.39
CA PHE A 6 12.87 18.43 4.83
C PHE A 6 12.46 18.79 6.27
N ASP A 7 11.27 19.32 6.42
CA ASP A 7 10.69 19.62 7.75
C ASP A 7 10.11 18.33 8.35
N CYS A 8 10.92 17.66 9.14
CA CYS A 8 10.55 16.44 9.82
C CYS A 8 9.35 16.62 10.77
N GLY A 9 9.26 17.76 11.44
CA GLY A 9 8.15 18.04 12.37
C GLY A 9 6.81 18.16 11.65
N LYS A 10 6.79 18.89 10.54
CA LYS A 10 5.59 19.03 9.72
C LYS A 10 5.18 17.68 9.12
N TRP A 11 6.12 16.91 8.61
CA TRP A 11 5.85 15.60 8.03
C TRP A 11 5.31 14.62 9.07
N LEU A 12 5.84 14.61 10.29
CA LEU A 12 5.33 13.77 11.39
C LEU A 12 3.89 14.13 11.75
N GLN A 13 3.56 15.41 11.79
CA GLN A 13 2.19 15.87 12.03
C GLN A 13 1.25 15.42 10.90
N GLU A 14 1.66 15.56 9.65
CA GLU A 14 0.90 15.05 8.50
C GLU A 14 0.74 13.52 8.56
N ALA A 15 1.75 12.79 9.03
CA ALA A 15 1.71 11.34 9.19
C ALA A 15 0.75 10.88 10.31
N GLU A 16 0.63 11.65 11.40
CA GLU A 16 -0.33 11.37 12.48
C GLU A 16 -1.79 11.52 12.00
N GLU A 17 -2.03 12.48 11.12
CA GLU A 17 -3.35 12.76 10.56
C GLU A 17 -3.66 11.91 9.31
N PHE A 18 -2.64 11.20 8.78
CA PHE A 18 -2.81 10.43 7.55
C PHE A 18 -3.73 9.23 7.76
N ALA A 19 -4.69 9.13 6.88
CA ALA A 19 -5.52 7.94 6.73
C ALA A 19 -5.75 7.67 5.23
N LEU A 20 -5.71 6.40 4.85
CA LEU A 20 -6.18 6.01 3.53
C LEU A 20 -7.65 6.40 3.36
N PRO A 21 -8.10 6.74 2.14
CA PRO A 21 -9.51 7.05 1.89
C PRO A 21 -10.40 5.91 2.39
N ASN A 22 -11.49 6.24 3.09
CA ASN A 22 -12.48 5.25 3.47
C ASN A 22 -13.07 4.56 2.23
N TRP A 23 -13.52 3.33 2.35
CA TRP A 23 -14.16 2.60 1.26
C TRP A 23 -15.28 3.40 0.58
N SER A 24 -16.10 4.09 1.35
CA SER A 24 -17.18 4.94 0.83
C SER A 24 -16.68 6.16 0.07
N ALA A 25 -15.46 6.63 0.33
CA ALA A 25 -14.84 7.76 -0.36
C ALA A 25 -14.14 7.36 -1.67
N LEU A 26 -13.93 6.05 -1.91
CA LEU A 26 -13.42 5.58 -3.19
C LEU A 26 -14.44 5.84 -4.30
N PRO A 27 -13.99 6.26 -5.51
CA PRO A 27 -14.88 6.50 -6.63
C PRO A 27 -15.82 5.34 -6.92
N SER A 28 -17.11 5.61 -6.96
CA SER A 28 -18.14 4.61 -7.28
C SER A 28 -18.25 4.35 -8.80
N ILE A 29 -17.77 5.30 -9.61
CA ILE A 29 -17.72 5.17 -11.07
C ILE A 29 -16.37 4.62 -11.49
N PRO A 30 -16.32 3.63 -12.41
CA PRO A 30 -15.04 3.12 -12.91
C PRO A 30 -14.21 4.20 -13.62
N LEU A 31 -12.91 4.24 -13.34
CA LEU A 31 -11.97 5.25 -13.80
C LEU A 31 -11.10 4.74 -14.95
N TYR A 32 -10.70 5.64 -15.86
CA TYR A 32 -9.63 5.37 -16.81
C TYR A 32 -8.25 5.45 -16.14
N MET A 33 -7.21 4.91 -16.80
CA MET A 33 -5.86 4.79 -16.26
C MET A 33 -5.28 6.14 -15.75
N ASP A 34 -5.47 7.23 -16.48
CA ASP A 34 -5.01 8.57 -16.12
C ASP A 34 -5.69 9.08 -14.83
N GLN A 35 -6.98 8.82 -14.69
CA GLN A 35 -7.74 9.16 -13.48
C GLN A 35 -7.32 8.27 -12.30
N VAL A 36 -7.04 6.98 -12.54
CA VAL A 36 -6.49 6.07 -11.53
C VAL A 36 -5.16 6.61 -11.01
N MET A 37 -4.26 7.01 -11.93
CA MET A 37 -2.95 7.56 -11.56
C MET A 37 -3.07 8.83 -10.72
N MET A 38 -3.99 9.72 -11.09
CA MET A 38 -4.22 10.95 -10.34
C MET A 38 -4.77 10.66 -8.93
N PHE A 39 -5.79 9.81 -8.84
CA PHE A 39 -6.42 9.45 -7.58
C PHE A 39 -5.46 8.72 -6.63
N THR A 40 -4.75 7.71 -7.12
CA THR A 40 -3.82 6.94 -6.29
C THR A 40 -2.58 7.75 -5.90
N GLY A 41 -2.09 8.62 -6.78
CA GLY A 41 -0.99 9.54 -6.48
C GLY A 41 -1.35 10.50 -5.34
N GLU A 42 -2.55 11.08 -5.36
CA GLU A 42 -3.03 11.92 -4.26
C GLU A 42 -3.21 11.13 -2.97
N ALA A 43 -3.88 9.97 -3.03
CA ALA A 43 -4.14 9.13 -1.87
C ALA A 43 -2.88 8.56 -1.20
N LEU A 44 -1.79 8.35 -1.94
CA LEU A 44 -0.55 7.76 -1.45
C LEU A 44 0.61 8.77 -1.32
N SER A 45 0.34 10.05 -1.51
CA SER A 45 1.38 11.11 -1.58
C SER A 45 2.29 11.17 -0.35
N LEU A 46 1.76 10.86 0.85
CA LEU A 46 2.56 10.84 2.08
C LEU A 46 3.70 9.81 2.05
N PHE A 47 3.52 8.69 1.34
CA PHE A 47 4.51 7.62 1.23
C PHE A 47 5.52 7.84 0.11
N GLU A 48 5.34 8.85 -0.72
CA GLU A 48 6.28 9.21 -1.77
C GLU A 48 7.42 10.05 -1.19
N ARG A 49 8.65 9.56 -1.33
CA ARG A 49 9.84 10.26 -0.81
C ARG A 49 10.27 11.45 -1.67
N ASP A 50 9.90 11.41 -2.94
CA ASP A 50 10.33 12.36 -3.95
C ASP A 50 9.29 12.39 -5.07
N GLU A 51 9.00 13.55 -5.62
CA GLU A 51 8.09 13.71 -6.78
C GLU A 51 8.48 12.84 -7.99
N LYS A 52 9.74 12.37 -8.02
CA LYS A 52 10.26 11.47 -9.07
C LYS A 52 10.03 9.99 -8.81
N GLN A 53 9.60 9.61 -7.61
CA GLN A 53 9.42 8.21 -7.21
C GLN A 53 7.96 7.93 -6.84
N SER A 54 7.09 8.00 -7.83
CA SER A 54 5.70 7.57 -7.65
C SER A 54 5.63 6.10 -7.23
N LEU A 55 4.81 5.82 -6.22
CA LEU A 55 4.55 4.45 -5.74
C LEU A 55 3.88 3.58 -6.78
N LEU A 56 3.15 4.18 -7.71
CA LEU A 56 2.50 3.50 -8.82
C LEU A 56 2.82 4.23 -10.13
N THR A 57 3.10 3.45 -11.17
CA THR A 57 3.23 3.93 -12.56
C THR A 57 2.32 3.11 -13.44
N ASN A 58 1.98 3.63 -14.63
CA ASN A 58 1.20 2.89 -15.63
C ASN A 58 1.81 1.51 -15.93
N SER A 59 3.15 1.45 -16.02
CA SER A 59 3.87 0.20 -16.27
C SER A 59 3.71 -0.79 -15.11
N MET A 60 3.77 -0.31 -13.87
CA MET A 60 3.56 -1.15 -12.69
C MET A 60 2.14 -1.70 -12.65
N ILE A 61 1.13 -0.85 -12.87
CA ILE A 61 -0.28 -1.27 -12.88
C ILE A 61 -0.50 -2.35 -13.96
N ASN A 62 0.03 -2.15 -15.16
CA ASN A 62 -0.05 -3.15 -16.23
C ASN A 62 0.62 -4.47 -15.83
N ASN A 63 1.75 -4.43 -15.12
CA ASN A 63 2.42 -5.63 -14.65
C ASN A 63 1.60 -6.35 -13.56
N TYR A 64 0.94 -5.64 -12.66
CA TYR A 64 0.08 -6.24 -11.63
C TYR A 64 -1.16 -6.90 -12.22
N VAL A 65 -1.72 -6.32 -13.28
CA VAL A 65 -2.82 -6.94 -14.04
C VAL A 65 -2.33 -8.19 -14.77
N LYS A 66 -1.19 -8.12 -15.46
CA LYS A 66 -0.61 -9.27 -16.17
C LYS A 66 -0.25 -10.43 -15.23
N SER A 67 0.22 -10.14 -14.04
CA SER A 67 0.57 -11.15 -13.03
C SER A 67 -0.65 -11.71 -12.28
N GLY A 68 -1.85 -11.17 -12.51
CA GLY A 68 -3.08 -11.60 -11.84
C GLY A 68 -3.21 -11.13 -10.40
N VAL A 69 -2.36 -10.22 -9.94
CA VAL A 69 -2.46 -9.61 -8.60
C VAL A 69 -3.64 -8.65 -8.53
N VAL A 70 -3.88 -7.94 -9.63
CA VAL A 70 -5.05 -7.09 -9.83
C VAL A 70 -5.84 -7.64 -11.02
N ASP A 71 -7.16 -7.68 -10.90
CA ASP A 71 -8.03 -8.16 -11.95
C ASP A 71 -7.94 -7.30 -13.22
N HIS A 72 -8.31 -7.86 -14.36
CA HIS A 72 -8.35 -7.11 -15.62
C HIS A 72 -9.42 -6.02 -15.58
N PRO A 73 -9.09 -4.79 -16.01
CA PRO A 73 -10.08 -3.73 -16.10
C PRO A 73 -11.16 -4.06 -17.14
N VAL A 74 -12.40 -3.67 -16.85
CA VAL A 74 -13.53 -3.87 -17.76
C VAL A 74 -13.65 -2.65 -18.67
N HIS A 75 -13.62 -2.85 -19.99
CA HIS A 75 -13.61 -1.77 -20.99
C HIS A 75 -12.56 -0.69 -20.73
N LYS A 76 -11.35 -1.09 -20.31
CA LYS A 76 -10.22 -0.21 -19.91
C LYS A 76 -10.52 0.67 -18.71
N LYS A 77 -11.52 0.36 -17.90
CA LYS A 77 -11.90 1.07 -16.71
C LYS A 77 -11.68 0.22 -15.46
N TYR A 78 -11.19 0.87 -14.43
CA TYR A 78 -10.87 0.31 -13.13
C TYR A 78 -11.97 0.65 -12.12
N SER A 79 -12.57 -0.35 -11.52
CA SER A 79 -13.60 -0.21 -10.49
C SER A 79 -13.01 0.16 -9.14
N LYS A 80 -13.87 0.36 -8.15
CA LYS A 80 -13.51 0.59 -6.75
C LYS A 80 -12.62 -0.53 -6.19
N GLU A 81 -12.91 -1.77 -6.51
CA GLU A 81 -12.14 -2.95 -6.10
C GLU A 81 -10.74 -2.94 -6.72
N HIS A 82 -10.60 -2.54 -7.97
CA HIS A 82 -9.29 -2.34 -8.59
C HIS A 82 -8.49 -1.25 -7.89
N LEU A 83 -9.12 -0.11 -7.58
CA LEU A 83 -8.45 1.01 -6.88
C LEU A 83 -7.95 0.59 -5.50
N SER A 84 -8.77 -0.12 -4.73
CA SER A 84 -8.39 -0.61 -3.41
C SER A 84 -7.18 -1.56 -3.49
N LYS A 85 -7.20 -2.52 -4.40
CA LYS A 85 -6.07 -3.44 -4.63
C LYS A 85 -4.82 -2.70 -5.09
N LEU A 86 -4.93 -1.72 -5.99
CA LEU A 86 -3.78 -0.94 -6.46
C LEU A 86 -3.13 -0.13 -5.34
N MET A 87 -3.90 0.51 -4.47
CA MET A 87 -3.35 1.23 -3.32
C MET A 87 -2.65 0.28 -2.35
N MET A 88 -3.27 -0.86 -2.03
CA MET A 88 -2.66 -1.87 -1.18
C MET A 88 -1.35 -2.41 -1.78
N VAL A 89 -1.33 -2.77 -3.06
CA VAL A 89 -0.11 -3.23 -3.74
C VAL A 89 0.98 -2.18 -3.73
N GLY A 90 0.63 -0.92 -4.00
CA GLY A 90 1.57 0.21 -3.98
C GLY A 90 2.33 0.33 -2.66
N LEU A 91 1.68 0.08 -1.54
CA LEU A 91 2.29 0.09 -0.21
C LEU A 91 2.97 -1.23 0.15
N LEU A 92 2.29 -2.37 -0.06
CA LEU A 92 2.77 -3.69 0.33
C LEU A 92 4.04 -4.11 -0.43
N LYS A 93 4.21 -3.71 -1.68
CA LYS A 93 5.40 -4.04 -2.48
C LYS A 93 6.72 -3.53 -1.89
N GLN A 94 6.65 -2.59 -0.94
CA GLN A 94 7.84 -2.07 -0.26
C GLN A 94 8.40 -3.08 0.75
N VAL A 95 7.57 -4.01 1.22
CA VAL A 95 7.93 -4.99 2.24
C VAL A 95 7.70 -6.44 1.80
N LEU A 96 6.91 -6.68 0.77
CA LEU A 96 6.56 -8.01 0.26
C LEU A 96 6.89 -8.15 -1.23
N SER A 97 7.17 -9.37 -1.65
CA SER A 97 7.26 -9.72 -3.06
C SER A 97 5.87 -9.73 -3.72
N ILE A 98 5.82 -9.59 -5.04
CA ILE A 98 4.55 -9.69 -5.79
C ILE A 98 3.91 -11.06 -5.62
N GLN A 99 4.69 -12.11 -5.49
CA GLN A 99 4.20 -13.47 -5.22
C GLN A 99 3.53 -13.56 -3.85
N ASP A 100 4.13 -12.97 -2.82
CA ASP A 100 3.54 -12.92 -1.48
C ASP A 100 2.23 -12.12 -1.46
N ILE A 101 2.19 -10.99 -2.18
CA ILE A 101 0.98 -10.18 -2.33
C ILE A 101 -0.11 -10.96 -3.07
N ALA A 102 0.24 -11.73 -4.10
CA ALA A 102 -0.69 -12.59 -4.80
C ALA A 102 -1.30 -13.66 -3.86
N VAL A 103 -0.49 -14.24 -2.97
CA VAL A 103 -0.98 -15.19 -1.94
C VAL A 103 -1.94 -14.49 -0.98
N LEU A 104 -1.58 -13.28 -0.53
CA LEU A 104 -2.42 -12.48 0.37
C LEU A 104 -3.79 -12.17 -0.24
N PHE A 105 -3.84 -11.84 -1.55
CA PHE A 105 -5.08 -11.51 -2.26
C PHE A 105 -5.86 -12.73 -2.77
N SER A 106 -5.34 -13.93 -2.62
CA SER A 106 -5.96 -15.16 -3.12
C SER A 106 -6.98 -15.78 -2.14
N GLY A 107 -7.25 -15.14 -1.02
CA GLY A 107 -8.31 -15.55 -0.08
C GLY A 107 -9.71 -15.31 -0.64
N ASP A 108 -10.70 -15.87 0.03
CA ASP A 108 -12.13 -15.70 -0.29
C ASP A 108 -12.72 -14.43 0.35
N GLU A 109 -11.87 -13.54 0.84
CA GLU A 109 -12.28 -12.30 1.51
C GLU A 109 -12.85 -11.30 0.51
N ASP A 110 -13.91 -10.62 0.93
CA ASP A 110 -14.49 -9.51 0.20
C ASP A 110 -13.47 -8.34 0.10
N ALA A 111 -13.38 -7.74 -1.08
CA ALA A 111 -12.43 -6.66 -1.36
C ALA A 111 -12.62 -5.45 -0.42
N GLU A 112 -13.85 -5.15 -0.05
CA GLU A 112 -14.17 -4.08 0.90
C GLU A 112 -13.62 -4.39 2.30
N GLN A 113 -13.83 -5.61 2.79
CA GLN A 113 -13.35 -6.00 4.12
C GLN A 113 -11.82 -6.03 4.16
N LEU A 114 -11.19 -6.61 3.14
CA LEU A 114 -9.73 -6.65 3.03
C LEU A 114 -9.13 -5.24 3.03
N TYR A 115 -9.73 -4.31 2.29
CA TYR A 115 -9.28 -2.93 2.25
C TYR A 115 -9.46 -2.21 3.60
N LYS A 116 -10.61 -2.41 4.27
CA LYS A 116 -10.87 -1.82 5.59
C LYS A 116 -9.87 -2.30 6.64
N ASP A 117 -9.58 -3.60 6.66
CA ASP A 117 -8.60 -4.17 7.59
C ASP A 117 -7.20 -3.65 7.33
N PHE A 118 -6.83 -3.54 6.06
CA PHE A 118 -5.55 -2.94 5.67
C PHE A 118 -5.45 -1.47 6.06
N ALA A 119 -6.47 -0.67 5.79
CA ALA A 119 -6.49 0.76 6.11
C ALA A 119 -6.43 0.98 7.63
N ALA A 120 -7.13 0.18 8.42
CA ALA A 120 -7.08 0.23 9.88
C ALA A 120 -5.67 -0.09 10.43
N ALA A 121 -4.95 -1.02 9.78
CA ALA A 121 -3.58 -1.38 10.17
C ALA A 121 -2.53 -0.32 9.77
N GLN A 122 -2.87 0.61 8.87
CA GLN A 122 -1.97 1.69 8.43
C GLN A 122 -1.87 2.86 9.43
N SER A 123 -2.71 2.91 10.46
CA SER A 123 -2.62 3.95 11.48
C SER A 123 -1.32 3.80 12.27
N VAL A 124 -0.38 4.69 12.02
CA VAL A 124 0.87 4.81 12.79
C VAL A 124 0.71 6.00 13.72
N HIS A 125 0.85 5.77 15.02
CA HIS A 125 0.96 6.84 16.00
C HIS A 125 2.43 6.99 16.36
N PRO A 126 3.18 7.89 15.73
CA PRO A 126 4.54 8.17 16.12
C PRO A 126 4.53 8.87 17.48
N GLU A 127 5.10 8.24 18.51
CA GLU A 127 5.47 8.96 19.73
C GLU A 127 6.63 9.88 19.36
N SER A 128 6.32 11.13 19.04
CA SER A 128 7.31 12.10 18.61
C SER A 128 7.73 13.02 19.73
N ASP A 129 8.74 12.61 20.49
CA ASP A 129 9.64 13.57 21.14
C ASP A 129 10.76 13.90 20.13
N ALA A 130 10.86 15.15 19.72
CA ALA A 130 11.87 15.60 18.76
C ALA A 130 13.31 15.29 19.22
N ALA A 131 13.56 15.23 20.51
CA ALA A 131 14.85 14.85 21.10
C ALA A 131 15.16 13.34 20.91
N ALA A 132 14.16 12.50 20.67
CA ALA A 132 14.26 11.04 20.55
C ALA A 132 14.06 10.51 19.11
N LEU A 133 14.03 11.36 18.10
CA LEU A 133 13.73 10.99 16.71
C LEU A 133 14.61 9.83 16.17
N ARG A 134 15.90 9.81 16.51
CA ARG A 134 16.80 8.72 16.08
C ARG A 134 16.41 7.39 16.74
N ALA A 135 16.09 7.40 18.03
CA ALA A 135 15.66 6.22 18.78
C ALA A 135 14.28 5.74 18.28
N ALA A 136 13.36 6.67 18.01
CA ALA A 136 12.06 6.37 17.44
C ALA A 136 12.20 5.74 16.05
N ALA A 137 13.02 6.29 15.18
CA ALA A 137 13.28 5.73 13.84
C ALA A 137 13.87 4.32 13.91
N LEU A 138 14.82 4.07 14.82
CA LEU A 138 15.41 2.75 15.04
C LEU A 138 14.36 1.74 15.52
N LYS A 139 13.53 2.13 16.49
CA LYS A 139 12.45 1.29 17.01
C LYS A 139 11.46 0.90 15.92
N LEU A 140 10.95 1.88 15.16
CA LEU A 140 10.01 1.65 14.06
C LEU A 140 10.61 0.76 12.98
N ALA A 141 11.86 0.98 12.59
CA ALA A 141 12.54 0.15 11.61
C ALA A 141 12.74 -1.30 12.10
N ALA A 142 13.11 -1.49 13.35
CA ALA A 142 13.27 -2.80 13.94
C ALA A 142 11.93 -3.55 14.04
N GLU A 143 10.87 -2.88 14.45
CA GLU A 143 9.50 -3.45 14.48
C GLU A 143 9.03 -3.82 13.07
N ALA A 144 9.29 -2.97 12.08
CA ALA A 144 8.92 -3.24 10.69
C ALA A 144 9.61 -4.51 10.16
N THR A 145 10.90 -4.69 10.41
CA THR A 145 11.64 -5.90 9.96
C THR A 145 11.13 -7.17 10.63
N ALA A 146 10.83 -7.12 11.92
CA ALA A 146 10.28 -8.25 12.64
C ALA A 146 8.88 -8.65 12.13
N ARG A 147 8.01 -7.67 11.93
CA ARG A 147 6.65 -7.87 11.40
C ARG A 147 6.68 -8.37 9.96
N GLN A 148 7.56 -7.84 9.12
CA GLN A 148 7.77 -8.32 7.77
C GLN A 148 8.17 -9.80 7.74
N ALA A 149 9.14 -10.22 8.56
CA ALA A 149 9.60 -11.61 8.62
C ALA A 149 8.47 -12.56 9.02
N VAL A 150 7.63 -12.17 9.97
CA VAL A 150 6.46 -12.97 10.39
C VAL A 150 5.44 -13.06 9.24
N ALA A 151 5.10 -11.95 8.61
CA ALA A 151 4.14 -11.91 7.49
C ALA A 151 4.60 -12.83 6.34
N GLN A 152 5.88 -12.75 5.95
CA GLN A 152 6.45 -13.60 4.89
C GLN A 152 6.36 -15.09 5.25
N ARG A 153 6.65 -15.46 6.50
CA ARG A 153 6.52 -16.85 6.96
C ARG A 153 5.11 -17.39 6.90
N ILE A 154 4.12 -16.57 7.30
CA ILE A 154 2.70 -16.92 7.21
C ILE A 154 2.31 -17.15 5.75
N LEU A 155 2.70 -16.24 4.85
CA LEU A 155 2.37 -16.33 3.42
C LEU A 155 3.03 -17.55 2.74
N MET A 156 4.26 -17.89 3.11
CA MET A 156 4.90 -19.14 2.66
C MET A 156 4.08 -20.37 3.08
N ALA A 157 3.67 -20.44 4.34
CA ALA A 157 2.87 -21.57 4.84
C ALA A 157 1.51 -21.69 4.13
N LEU A 158 0.88 -20.58 3.78
CA LEU A 158 -0.38 -20.55 3.01
C LEU A 158 -0.16 -21.01 1.55
N SER A 159 0.95 -20.62 0.93
CA SER A 159 1.31 -21.04 -0.41
C SER A 159 1.56 -22.55 -0.50
N ASP A 160 2.24 -23.14 0.48
CA ASP A 160 2.53 -24.57 0.52
C ASP A 160 1.28 -25.40 0.71
N LYS A 161 0.35 -24.95 1.54
CA LYS A 161 -0.97 -25.60 1.69
C LYS A 161 -1.79 -25.65 0.41
N LYS A 162 -1.64 -24.63 -0.45
CA LYS A 162 -2.33 -24.57 -1.75
C LYS A 162 -1.75 -25.54 -2.77
N LYS A 163 -0.42 -25.79 -2.73
CA LYS A 163 0.26 -26.78 -3.56
C LYS A 163 -0.06 -28.22 -3.16
N ALA A 164 -0.26 -28.48 -1.88
CA ALA A 164 -0.57 -29.83 -1.38
C ALA A 164 -2.02 -30.29 -1.65
N LYS A 165 -2.92 -29.39 -2.08
CA LYS A 165 -4.32 -29.69 -2.43
C LYS A 165 -4.59 -29.86 -3.92
N LYS A 166 -3.54 -29.76 -4.76
CA LYS A 166 -3.57 -30.04 -6.19
C LYS A 166 -2.92 -31.39 -6.46
#